data_6b58f0c50733e16fe1e5765784a6e33a
#
_entry.id   6b58f0c50733e16fe1e5765784a6e33a
#
_cell.length_a   1.000
_cell.length_b   1.000
_cell.length_c   1.000
_cell.angle_alpha   90.00
_cell.angle_beta   90.00
_cell.angle_gamma   90.00
#
_symmetry.space_group_name_H-M   'P 1'
#
loop_
_entity.id
_entity.type
_entity.pdbx_description
1 polymer ?
#
loop_
_entity_poly.entity_id
_entity_poly.type
_entity_poly.pdbx_seq_one_letter_code
_entity_poly.pdbx_strand_id
1 'polypeptide(L)'
;MAGLKYTIPLALISFAFALVFAGFVGVFRSYDPQVTGFKKVLWFILNNLLAFYVWAFRSTPMLVQLFVVFYGLPKLGIEWLQPSAWVAAIAVLSLNSGAYASEAIRAAISSIPGTQREAAQALGMTEGQTFTRIILPQAARVSIPTLANSFISLIKDTSLASTVTIVEMFYLSQQMAAVTFEPLQMYLLVAAIYAIFVTILSIPQRYIQRWADRFVK
;
A
#
# COMPACT_ATOMS: atom_id res chain seq x y z
N MET A 1 -24.76 -9.39 -0.05
CA MET A 1 -24.04 -9.56 1.25
C MET A 1 -22.81 -10.47 1.14
N ALA A 2 -22.85 -11.56 0.36
CA ALA A 2 -21.69 -12.47 0.23
C ALA A 2 -20.40 -11.78 -0.25
N GLY A 3 -20.47 -10.93 -1.28
CA GLY A 3 -19.28 -10.23 -1.80
C GLY A 3 -18.59 -9.35 -0.77
N LEU A 4 -19.33 -8.62 0.05
CA LEU A 4 -18.76 -7.80 1.13
C LEU A 4 -18.00 -8.64 2.17
N LYS A 5 -18.46 -9.86 2.42
CA LYS A 5 -17.81 -10.81 3.34
C LYS A 5 -16.38 -11.13 2.91
N TYR A 6 -16.07 -11.04 1.63
CA TYR A 6 -14.73 -11.32 1.09
C TYR A 6 -13.95 -10.06 0.75
N THR A 7 -14.61 -9.04 0.19
CA THR A 7 -13.98 -7.76 -0.16
C THR A 7 -13.37 -7.06 1.06
N ILE A 8 -14.14 -6.97 2.17
CA ILE A 8 -13.68 -6.23 3.35
C ILE A 8 -12.48 -6.90 4.03
N PRO A 9 -12.51 -8.21 4.38
CA PRO A 9 -11.33 -8.85 4.96
C PRO A 9 -10.12 -8.82 4.03
N LEU A 10 -10.30 -9.02 2.73
CA LEU A 10 -9.22 -8.94 1.75
C LEU A 10 -8.56 -7.56 1.79
N ALA A 11 -9.34 -6.48 1.77
CA ALA A 11 -8.83 -5.13 1.83
C ALA A 11 -8.12 -4.83 3.16
N LEU A 12 -8.73 -5.21 4.29
CA LEU A 12 -8.16 -4.92 5.62
C LEU A 12 -6.85 -5.66 5.86
N ILE A 13 -6.81 -6.97 5.54
CA ILE A 13 -5.60 -7.79 5.72
C ILE A 13 -4.49 -7.28 4.80
N SER A 14 -4.80 -7.07 3.52
CA SER A 14 -3.82 -6.58 2.57
C SER A 14 -3.29 -5.20 2.94
N PHE A 15 -4.16 -4.30 3.44
CA PHE A 15 -3.73 -2.97 3.86
C PHE A 15 -2.86 -3.00 5.12
N ALA A 16 -3.17 -3.87 6.09
CA ALA A 16 -2.35 -4.05 7.28
C ALA A 16 -0.92 -4.46 6.90
N PHE A 17 -0.76 -5.46 6.03
CA PHE A 17 0.56 -5.83 5.50
C PHE A 17 1.19 -4.72 4.66
N ALA A 18 0.42 -4.02 3.83
CA ALA A 18 0.93 -2.89 3.05
C ALA A 18 1.51 -1.80 3.94
N LEU A 19 0.86 -1.46 5.07
CA LEU A 19 1.38 -0.48 6.03
C LEU A 19 2.69 -0.92 6.68
N VAL A 20 2.83 -2.20 7.03
CA VAL A 20 4.08 -2.74 7.59
C VAL A 20 5.21 -2.60 6.56
N PHE A 21 4.99 -3.04 5.32
CA PHE A 21 5.97 -2.88 4.24
C PHE A 21 6.28 -1.42 3.96
N ALA A 22 5.26 -0.57 3.88
CA ALA A 22 5.41 0.86 3.62
C ALA A 22 6.23 1.56 4.71
N GLY A 23 5.93 1.28 5.98
CA GLY A 23 6.65 1.83 7.12
C GLY A 23 8.12 1.42 7.08
N PHE A 24 8.39 0.12 6.93
CA PHE A 24 9.75 -0.38 6.86
C PHE A 24 10.51 0.20 5.66
N VAL A 25 9.99 0.07 4.45
CA VAL A 25 10.66 0.49 3.21
C VAL A 25 10.80 2.01 3.14
N GLY A 26 9.73 2.76 3.46
CA GLY A 26 9.72 4.22 3.40
C GLY A 26 10.70 4.85 4.40
N VAL A 27 10.72 4.37 5.64
CA VAL A 27 11.64 4.84 6.67
C VAL A 27 13.09 4.43 6.35
N PHE A 28 13.32 3.16 6.00
CA PHE A 28 14.66 2.66 5.70
C PHE A 28 15.31 3.44 4.54
N ARG A 29 14.57 3.67 3.46
CA ARG A 29 15.07 4.42 2.29
C ARG A 29 15.18 5.92 2.49
N SER A 30 14.64 6.46 3.57
CA SER A 30 14.74 7.88 3.94
C SER A 30 15.86 8.15 4.94
N TYR A 31 16.37 7.13 5.60
CA TYR A 31 17.43 7.26 6.59
C TYR A 31 18.78 6.96 5.96
N ASP A 32 19.70 7.92 6.03
CA ASP A 32 21.09 7.75 5.61
C ASP A 32 21.97 7.55 6.86
N PRO A 33 22.26 6.29 7.23
CA PRO A 33 23.07 6.02 8.41
C PRO A 33 24.52 6.43 8.14
N GLN A 34 25.13 7.13 9.10
CA GLN A 34 26.56 7.48 9.08
C GLN A 34 27.42 6.24 9.41
N VAL A 35 27.34 5.22 8.56
CA VAL A 35 28.09 3.96 8.72
C VAL A 35 29.24 3.90 7.70
N THR A 36 30.31 3.20 8.09
CA THR A 36 31.52 3.03 7.28
C THR A 36 31.84 1.54 7.06
N GLY A 37 32.74 1.24 6.13
CA GLY A 37 33.20 -0.09 5.87
C GLY A 37 32.11 -1.06 5.41
N PHE A 38 32.15 -2.30 5.88
CA PHE A 38 31.22 -3.36 5.47
C PHE A 38 29.73 -3.02 5.73
N LYS A 39 29.43 -2.30 6.81
CA LYS A 39 28.06 -1.87 7.12
C LYS A 39 27.49 -0.92 6.06
N LYS A 40 28.34 -0.05 5.48
CA LYS A 40 27.93 0.84 4.39
C LYS A 40 27.60 0.05 3.12
N VAL A 41 28.39 -0.96 2.79
CA VAL A 41 28.13 -1.83 1.64
C VAL A 41 26.82 -2.58 1.80
N LEU A 42 26.58 -3.18 2.97
CA LEU A 42 25.33 -3.89 3.27
C LEU A 42 24.13 -2.98 3.19
N TRP A 43 24.21 -1.79 3.77
CA TRP A 43 23.14 -0.78 3.69
C TRP A 43 22.85 -0.38 2.25
N PHE A 44 23.89 -0.15 1.44
CA PHE A 44 23.76 0.20 0.03
C PHE A 44 23.05 -0.92 -0.76
N ILE A 45 23.44 -2.17 -0.57
CA ILE A 45 22.80 -3.32 -1.23
C ILE A 45 21.31 -3.40 -0.84
N LEU A 46 21.00 -3.34 0.45
CA LEU A 46 19.62 -3.40 0.93
C LEU A 46 18.78 -2.22 0.39
N ASN A 47 19.32 -1.01 0.41
CA ASN A 47 18.62 0.17 -0.12
C ASN A 47 18.31 0.03 -1.62
N ASN A 48 19.24 -0.52 -2.41
CA ASN A 48 19.01 -0.75 -3.84
C ASN A 48 18.01 -1.89 -4.09
N LEU A 49 18.03 -2.96 -3.29
CA LEU A 49 17.02 -4.02 -3.36
C LEU A 49 15.61 -3.48 -3.06
N LEU A 50 15.48 -2.65 -2.01
CA LEU A 50 14.21 -2.01 -1.69
C LEU A 50 13.79 -1.00 -2.75
N ALA A 51 14.74 -0.26 -3.34
CA ALA A 51 14.48 0.63 -4.47
C ALA A 51 13.98 -0.13 -5.69
N PHE A 52 14.60 -1.28 -6.01
CA PHE A 52 14.17 -2.17 -7.09
C PHE A 52 12.77 -2.74 -6.83
N TYR A 53 12.48 -3.17 -5.60
CA TYR A 53 11.14 -3.60 -5.23
C TYR A 53 10.09 -2.51 -5.52
N VAL A 54 10.33 -1.30 -5.01
CA VAL A 54 9.40 -0.17 -5.21
C VAL A 54 9.25 0.16 -6.69
N TRP A 55 10.34 0.18 -7.44
CA TRP A 55 10.32 0.40 -8.89
C TRP A 55 9.51 -0.68 -9.60
N ALA A 56 9.78 -1.95 -9.35
CA ALA A 56 9.12 -3.07 -10.02
C ALA A 56 7.60 -3.07 -9.81
N PHE A 57 7.17 -2.91 -8.55
CA PHE A 57 5.73 -2.92 -8.22
C PHE A 57 4.98 -1.67 -8.69
N ARG A 58 5.64 -0.53 -8.81
CA ARG A 58 5.02 0.71 -9.32
C ARG A 58 5.08 0.84 -10.84
N SER A 59 6.01 0.16 -11.50
CA SER A 59 6.20 0.23 -12.95
C SER A 59 5.42 -0.84 -13.72
N THR A 60 4.80 -1.79 -13.03
CA THR A 60 4.02 -2.87 -13.66
C THR A 60 2.56 -2.84 -13.20
N PRO A 61 1.59 -3.20 -14.08
CA PRO A 61 0.19 -3.26 -13.70
C PRO A 61 -0.08 -4.33 -12.63
N MET A 62 -0.86 -3.98 -11.61
CA MET A 62 -1.20 -4.91 -10.51
C MET A 62 -1.87 -6.19 -11.03
N LEU A 63 -2.72 -6.09 -12.05
CA LEU A 63 -3.35 -7.27 -12.68
C LEU A 63 -2.31 -8.24 -13.23
N VAL A 64 -1.26 -7.73 -13.88
CA VAL A 64 -0.17 -8.58 -14.40
C VAL A 64 0.60 -9.24 -13.26
N GLN A 65 0.89 -8.50 -12.20
CA GLN A 65 1.54 -9.05 -10.99
C GLN A 65 0.72 -10.20 -10.40
N LEU A 66 -0.61 -10.03 -10.34
CA LEU A 66 -1.52 -11.04 -9.82
C LEU A 66 -1.51 -12.32 -10.69
N PHE A 67 -1.48 -12.17 -12.02
CA PHE A 67 -1.40 -13.29 -12.95
C PHE A 67 -0.05 -14.00 -12.87
N VAL A 68 1.05 -13.26 -12.75
CA VAL A 68 2.39 -13.85 -12.55
C VAL A 68 2.42 -14.69 -11.29
N VAL A 69 1.90 -14.17 -10.16
CA VAL A 69 1.95 -14.88 -8.88
C VAL A 69 1.01 -16.09 -8.86
N PHE A 70 -0.21 -15.95 -9.36
CA PHE A 70 -1.21 -17.02 -9.24
C PHE A 70 -1.13 -18.07 -10.35
N TYR A 71 -0.88 -17.65 -11.60
CA TYR A 71 -0.82 -18.59 -12.75
C TYR A 71 0.61 -18.88 -13.20
N GLY A 72 1.53 -17.91 -13.05
CA GLY A 72 2.90 -18.01 -13.54
C GLY A 72 3.81 -18.83 -12.64
N LEU A 73 3.92 -18.46 -11.37
CA LEU A 73 4.83 -19.14 -10.43
C LEU A 73 4.57 -20.66 -10.30
N PRO A 74 3.32 -21.15 -10.27
CA PRO A 74 3.08 -22.60 -10.21
C PRO A 74 3.66 -23.38 -11.39
N LYS A 75 3.87 -22.77 -12.54
CA LYS A 75 4.45 -23.42 -13.73
C LYS A 75 5.94 -23.72 -13.59
N LEU A 76 6.61 -23.15 -12.57
CA LEU A 76 8.01 -23.49 -12.27
C LEU A 76 8.17 -24.87 -11.62
N GLY A 77 7.08 -25.54 -11.24
CA GLY A 77 7.10 -26.88 -10.65
C GLY A 77 7.64 -26.93 -9.21
N ILE A 78 7.74 -25.79 -8.55
CA ILE A 78 8.24 -25.67 -7.18
C ILE A 78 7.03 -25.63 -6.23
N GLU A 79 6.84 -26.65 -5.40
CA GLU A 79 5.64 -26.82 -4.56
C GLU A 79 5.30 -25.60 -3.70
N TRP A 80 6.29 -24.96 -3.05
CA TRP A 80 6.05 -23.80 -2.20
C TRP A 80 5.77 -22.50 -2.97
N LEU A 81 5.90 -22.50 -4.31
CA LEU A 81 5.52 -21.41 -5.20
C LEU A 81 4.10 -21.58 -5.82
N GLN A 82 3.25 -22.38 -5.19
CA GLN A 82 1.86 -22.61 -5.60
C GLN A 82 0.88 -21.98 -4.58
N PRO A 83 0.79 -20.65 -4.51
CA PRO A 83 -0.07 -19.98 -3.54
C PRO A 83 -1.55 -20.23 -3.86
N SER A 84 -2.38 -20.37 -2.83
CA SER A 84 -3.83 -20.29 -3.00
C SER A 84 -4.23 -18.90 -3.52
N ALA A 85 -5.44 -18.78 -4.10
CA ALA A 85 -5.96 -17.51 -4.60
C ALA A 85 -5.91 -16.39 -3.53
N TRP A 86 -6.25 -16.71 -2.29
CA TRP A 86 -6.20 -15.77 -1.17
C TRP A 86 -4.78 -15.31 -0.86
N VAL A 87 -3.83 -16.23 -0.78
CA VAL A 87 -2.42 -15.91 -0.52
C VAL A 87 -1.85 -15.05 -1.65
N ALA A 88 -2.12 -15.42 -2.91
CA ALA A 88 -1.68 -14.64 -4.07
C ALA A 88 -2.25 -13.23 -4.06
N ALA A 89 -3.56 -13.09 -3.84
CA ALA A 89 -4.21 -11.78 -3.80
C ALA A 89 -3.71 -10.92 -2.64
N ILE A 90 -3.66 -11.45 -1.41
CA ILE A 90 -3.13 -10.71 -0.26
C ILE A 90 -1.69 -10.29 -0.51
N ALA A 91 -0.83 -11.17 -0.99
CA ALA A 91 0.57 -10.85 -1.26
C ALA A 91 0.72 -9.73 -2.29
N VAL A 92 0.04 -9.84 -3.45
CA VAL A 92 0.17 -8.84 -4.52
C VAL A 92 -0.44 -7.50 -4.10
N LEU A 93 -1.65 -7.49 -3.53
CA LEU A 93 -2.31 -6.28 -3.04
C LEU A 93 -1.46 -5.59 -1.97
N SER A 94 -0.88 -6.37 -1.04
CA SER A 94 -0.03 -5.82 0.03
C SER A 94 1.27 -5.24 -0.50
N LEU A 95 1.97 -5.96 -1.36
CA LEU A 95 3.26 -5.53 -1.90
C LEU A 95 3.09 -4.34 -2.84
N ASN A 96 2.07 -4.35 -3.71
CA ASN A 96 1.81 -3.24 -4.60
C ASN A 96 1.42 -1.98 -3.83
N SER A 97 0.40 -2.05 -2.98
CA SER A 97 -0.03 -0.92 -2.15
C SER A 97 1.08 -0.47 -1.19
N GLY A 98 1.87 -1.39 -0.65
CA GLY A 98 3.03 -1.10 0.19
C GLY A 98 4.11 -0.32 -0.55
N ALA A 99 4.35 -0.63 -1.82
CA ALA A 99 5.30 0.11 -2.66
C ALA A 99 4.85 1.57 -2.87
N TYR A 100 3.57 1.81 -3.19
CA TYR A 100 3.03 3.17 -3.32
C TYR A 100 3.02 3.91 -1.98
N ALA A 101 2.57 3.27 -0.91
CA ALA A 101 2.51 3.85 0.42
C ALA A 101 3.92 4.16 0.98
N SER A 102 4.94 3.36 0.65
CA SER A 102 6.33 3.62 1.06
C SER A 102 6.88 4.91 0.46
N GLU A 103 6.55 5.21 -0.80
CA GLU A 103 6.92 6.47 -1.42
C GLU A 103 6.17 7.66 -0.83
N ALA A 104 4.90 7.48 -0.42
CA ALA A 104 4.16 8.51 0.31
C ALA A 104 4.83 8.83 1.66
N ILE A 105 5.26 7.82 2.41
CA ILE A 105 6.00 8.00 3.66
C ILE A 105 7.35 8.68 3.38
N ARG A 106 8.08 8.26 2.36
CA ARG A 106 9.36 8.87 1.96
C ARG A 106 9.19 10.34 1.58
N ALA A 107 8.16 10.66 0.81
CA ALA A 107 7.83 12.03 0.43
C ALA A 107 7.48 12.89 1.66
N ALA A 108 6.72 12.33 2.62
CA ALA A 108 6.38 13.00 3.87
C ALA A 108 7.64 13.28 4.72
N ILE A 109 8.59 12.33 4.81
CA ILE A 109 9.86 12.55 5.50
C ILE A 109 10.67 13.66 4.81
N SER A 110 10.72 13.64 3.48
CA SER A 110 11.44 14.65 2.70
C SER A 110 10.80 16.04 2.73
N SER A 111 9.52 16.14 3.08
CA SER A 111 8.80 17.44 3.17
C SER A 111 9.10 18.19 4.46
N ILE A 112 9.69 17.55 5.46
CA ILE A 112 10.05 18.22 6.71
C ILE A 112 11.24 19.17 6.46
N PRO A 113 11.11 20.47 6.80
CA PRO A 113 12.15 21.45 6.54
C PRO A 113 13.51 21.07 7.14
N GLY A 114 14.60 21.24 6.38
CA GLY A 114 15.97 20.95 6.82
C GLY A 114 16.39 21.74 8.06
N THR A 115 15.83 22.92 8.26
CA THR A 115 16.03 23.76 9.46
C THR A 115 15.67 23.05 10.76
N GLN A 116 14.72 22.11 10.74
CA GLN A 116 14.39 21.26 11.90
C GLN A 116 15.56 20.35 12.28
N ARG A 117 16.26 19.80 11.28
CA ARG A 117 17.46 18.98 11.48
C ARG A 117 18.62 19.82 11.99
N GLU A 118 18.86 20.99 11.40
CA GLU A 118 19.91 21.93 11.81
C GLU A 118 19.70 22.39 13.25
N ALA A 119 18.48 22.77 13.62
CA ALA A 119 18.16 23.20 14.98
C ALA A 119 18.37 22.07 16.00
N ALA A 120 17.97 20.84 15.69
CA ALA A 120 18.18 19.68 16.55
C ALA A 120 19.69 19.38 16.75
N GLN A 121 20.48 19.49 15.68
CA GLN A 121 21.94 19.32 15.74
C GLN A 121 22.61 20.43 16.58
N ALA A 122 22.16 21.68 16.45
CA ALA A 122 22.63 22.78 17.27
C ALA A 122 22.37 22.57 18.77
N LEU A 123 21.32 21.82 19.12
CA LEU A 123 21.01 21.39 20.49
C LEU A 123 21.78 20.12 20.91
N GLY A 124 22.75 19.64 20.12
CA GLY A 124 23.57 18.48 20.43
C GLY A 124 22.88 17.13 20.20
N MET A 125 21.76 17.09 19.48
CA MET A 125 21.11 15.81 19.13
C MET A 125 21.91 15.06 18.06
N THR A 126 22.05 13.74 18.24
CA THR A 126 22.61 12.88 17.21
C THR A 126 21.64 12.75 16.01
N GLU A 127 22.13 12.39 14.84
CA GLU A 127 21.31 12.21 13.64
C GLU A 127 20.15 11.21 13.88
N GLY A 128 20.42 10.09 14.56
CA GLY A 128 19.39 9.12 14.93
C GLY A 128 18.33 9.68 15.91
N GLN A 129 18.74 10.51 16.86
CA GLN A 129 17.81 11.20 17.78
C GLN A 129 16.97 12.23 17.03
N THR A 130 17.58 13.02 16.16
CA THR A 130 16.90 14.00 15.31
C THR A 130 15.88 13.31 14.43
N PHE A 131 16.26 12.23 13.74
CA PHE A 131 15.38 11.50 12.86
C PHE A 131 14.18 10.90 13.61
N THR A 132 14.43 10.19 14.73
CA THR A 132 13.37 9.46 15.44
C THR A 132 12.48 10.35 16.29
N ARG A 133 13.02 11.43 16.87
CA ARG A 133 12.26 12.28 17.82
C ARG A 133 11.66 13.53 17.18
N ILE A 134 12.25 14.04 16.10
CA ILE A 134 11.81 15.28 15.45
C ILE A 134 11.16 15.01 14.09
N ILE A 135 11.90 14.34 13.17
CA ILE A 135 11.48 14.20 11.78
C ILE A 135 10.35 13.16 11.65
N LEU A 136 10.56 11.95 12.15
CA LEU A 136 9.65 10.82 11.96
C LEU A 136 8.24 11.06 12.53
N PRO A 137 8.04 11.63 13.73
CA PRO A 137 6.70 11.92 14.23
C PRO A 137 5.94 12.97 13.41
N GLN A 138 6.64 13.96 12.86
CA GLN A 138 6.04 14.96 11.98
C GLN A 138 5.67 14.33 10.63
N ALA A 139 6.60 13.59 10.02
CA ALA A 139 6.37 12.90 8.75
C ALA A 139 5.21 11.88 8.84
N ALA A 140 5.09 11.17 9.97
CA ALA A 140 3.97 10.27 10.20
C ALA A 140 2.62 11.01 10.11
N ARG A 141 2.49 12.19 10.71
CA ARG A 141 1.26 12.99 10.62
C ARG A 141 0.98 13.46 9.20
N VAL A 142 2.00 13.89 8.47
CA VAL A 142 1.88 14.33 7.06
C VAL A 142 1.49 13.18 6.15
N SER A 143 1.94 11.94 6.41
CA SER A 143 1.65 10.78 5.57
C SER A 143 0.23 10.21 5.78
N ILE A 144 -0.39 10.39 6.94
CA ILE A 144 -1.68 9.78 7.29
C ILE A 144 -2.78 10.04 6.24
N PRO A 145 -3.01 11.25 5.73
CA PRO A 145 -4.04 11.49 4.71
C PRO A 145 -3.82 10.70 3.43
N THR A 146 -2.56 10.64 2.97
CA THR A 146 -2.19 9.90 1.76
C THR A 146 -2.36 8.39 1.96
N LEU A 147 -2.01 7.86 3.15
CA LEU A 147 -2.23 6.46 3.49
C LEU A 147 -3.73 6.11 3.58
N ALA A 148 -4.55 7.03 4.10
CA ALA A 148 -6.01 6.85 4.10
C ALA A 148 -6.58 6.80 2.67
N ASN A 149 -6.08 7.64 1.75
CA ASN A 149 -6.41 7.55 0.32
C ASN A 149 -5.99 6.21 -0.29
N SER A 150 -4.81 5.71 0.07
CA SER A 150 -4.31 4.41 -0.40
C SER A 150 -5.22 3.26 0.02
N PHE A 151 -5.78 3.31 1.23
CA PHE A 151 -6.77 2.32 1.69
C PHE A 151 -8.04 2.33 0.84
N ILE A 152 -8.60 3.52 0.55
CA ILE A 152 -9.79 3.66 -0.30
C ILE A 152 -9.51 3.13 -1.72
N SER A 153 -8.32 3.38 -2.26
CA SER A 153 -7.92 2.83 -3.55
C SER A 153 -7.81 1.32 -3.51
N LEU A 154 -7.19 0.76 -2.47
CA LEU A 154 -7.04 -0.69 -2.29
C LEU A 154 -8.39 -1.42 -2.24
N ILE A 155 -9.43 -0.83 -1.63
CA ILE A 155 -10.78 -1.41 -1.64
C ILE A 155 -11.30 -1.57 -3.08
N LYS A 156 -11.05 -0.62 -3.96
CA LYS A 156 -11.43 -0.75 -5.38
C LYS A 156 -10.59 -1.81 -6.08
N ASP A 157 -9.31 -1.86 -5.77
CA ASP A 157 -8.35 -2.78 -6.36
C ASP A 157 -8.60 -4.25 -5.96
N THR A 158 -9.35 -4.50 -4.86
CA THR A 158 -9.79 -5.87 -4.54
C THR A 158 -10.63 -6.50 -5.63
N SER A 159 -11.28 -5.70 -6.50
CA SER A 159 -12.02 -6.20 -7.66
C SER A 159 -11.15 -7.01 -8.63
N LEU A 160 -9.84 -6.74 -8.69
CA LEU A 160 -8.89 -7.51 -9.49
C LEU A 160 -8.76 -8.96 -9.01
N ALA A 161 -9.05 -9.22 -7.73
CA ALA A 161 -9.00 -10.56 -7.16
C ALA A 161 -10.08 -11.52 -7.74
N SER A 162 -11.09 -10.97 -8.40
CA SER A 162 -12.06 -11.75 -9.18
C SER A 162 -11.41 -12.59 -10.26
N THR A 163 -10.32 -12.10 -10.84
CA THR A 163 -9.59 -12.77 -11.94
C THR A 163 -8.80 -14.00 -11.47
N VAL A 164 -8.61 -14.14 -10.18
CA VAL A 164 -7.98 -15.29 -9.52
C VAL A 164 -8.97 -16.08 -8.66
N THR A 165 -10.23 -16.08 -9.06
CA THR A 165 -11.32 -16.88 -8.49
C THR A 165 -11.77 -16.50 -7.06
N ILE A 166 -11.41 -15.33 -6.54
CA ILE A 166 -11.95 -14.85 -5.27
C ILE A 166 -13.37 -14.30 -5.47
N VAL A 167 -14.30 -14.82 -4.71
CA VAL A 167 -15.75 -14.51 -4.79
C VAL A 167 -16.04 -13.19 -4.06
N GLU A 168 -15.40 -12.09 -4.51
CA GLU A 168 -15.66 -10.74 -4.01
C GLU A 168 -16.84 -10.07 -4.76
N MET A 169 -17.12 -8.78 -4.52
CA MET A 169 -18.32 -8.12 -5.07
C MET A 169 -18.36 -8.12 -6.59
N PHE A 170 -17.24 -7.86 -7.27
CA PHE A 170 -17.20 -7.80 -8.73
C PHE A 170 -17.35 -9.20 -9.36
N TYR A 171 -16.73 -10.22 -8.75
CA TYR A 171 -16.91 -11.62 -9.18
C TYR A 171 -18.38 -12.02 -9.18
N LEU A 172 -19.12 -11.70 -8.10
CA LEU A 172 -20.55 -11.99 -8.02
C LEU A 172 -21.35 -11.26 -9.10
N SER A 173 -20.99 -10.01 -9.42
CA SER A 173 -21.67 -9.27 -10.49
C SER A 173 -21.44 -9.91 -11.86
N GLN A 174 -20.22 -10.43 -12.10
CA GLN A 174 -19.92 -11.18 -13.34
C GLN A 174 -20.76 -12.47 -13.44
N GLN A 175 -20.87 -13.21 -12.35
CA GLN A 175 -21.69 -14.42 -12.27
C GLN A 175 -23.17 -14.11 -12.55
N MET A 176 -23.70 -13.06 -11.90
CA MET A 176 -25.10 -12.65 -12.13
C MET A 176 -25.31 -12.16 -13.57
N ALA A 177 -24.38 -11.39 -14.14
CA ALA A 177 -24.46 -10.95 -15.52
C ALA A 177 -24.49 -12.11 -16.50
N ALA A 178 -23.74 -13.19 -16.23
CA ALA A 178 -23.75 -14.40 -17.06
C ALA A 178 -25.07 -15.19 -16.99
N VAL A 179 -25.75 -15.17 -15.83
CA VAL A 179 -27.02 -15.87 -15.63
C VAL A 179 -28.21 -15.07 -16.17
N THR A 180 -28.19 -13.75 -15.94
CA THR A 180 -29.33 -12.87 -16.32
C THR A 180 -29.23 -12.38 -17.76
N PHE A 181 -28.06 -12.48 -18.39
CA PHE A 181 -27.74 -11.87 -19.70
C PHE A 181 -27.89 -10.34 -19.71
N GLU A 182 -27.77 -9.69 -18.52
CA GLU A 182 -27.92 -8.24 -18.32
C GLU A 182 -26.62 -7.61 -17.78
N PRO A 183 -25.49 -7.67 -18.52
CA PRO A 183 -24.20 -7.25 -18.02
C PRO A 183 -24.16 -5.77 -17.64
N LEU A 184 -24.83 -4.90 -18.41
CA LEU A 184 -24.85 -3.47 -18.13
C LEU A 184 -25.47 -3.17 -16.77
N GLN A 185 -26.61 -3.77 -16.46
CA GLN A 185 -27.32 -3.56 -15.21
C GLN A 185 -26.47 -4.06 -14.03
N MET A 186 -25.89 -5.27 -14.14
CA MET A 186 -25.08 -5.86 -13.06
C MET A 186 -23.81 -5.08 -12.79
N TYR A 187 -23.14 -4.58 -13.85
CA TYR A 187 -21.92 -3.78 -13.66
C TYR A 187 -22.22 -2.37 -13.15
N LEU A 188 -23.33 -1.75 -13.57
CA LEU A 188 -23.78 -0.48 -12.96
C LEU A 188 -24.16 -0.65 -11.48
N LEU A 189 -24.82 -1.76 -11.15
CA LEU A 189 -25.17 -2.05 -9.76
C LEU A 189 -23.94 -2.20 -8.87
N VAL A 190 -22.94 -2.99 -9.28
CA VAL A 190 -21.72 -3.15 -8.49
C VAL A 190 -20.91 -1.86 -8.42
N ALA A 191 -20.86 -1.07 -9.51
CA ALA A 191 -20.24 0.25 -9.49
C ALA A 191 -20.91 1.19 -8.47
N ALA A 192 -22.25 1.19 -8.40
CA ALA A 192 -23.00 1.95 -7.40
C ALA A 192 -22.67 1.48 -5.96
N ILE A 193 -22.56 0.18 -5.73
CA ILE A 193 -22.19 -0.37 -4.42
C ILE A 193 -20.77 0.08 -4.03
N TYR A 194 -19.78 0.00 -4.94
CA TYR A 194 -18.43 0.52 -4.68
C TYR A 194 -18.45 2.02 -4.39
N ALA A 195 -19.23 2.80 -5.17
CA ALA A 195 -19.35 4.24 -4.96
C ALA A 195 -19.91 4.59 -3.58
N ILE A 196 -20.94 3.88 -3.11
CA ILE A 196 -21.51 4.03 -1.77
C ILE A 196 -20.43 3.71 -0.71
N PHE A 197 -19.73 2.59 -0.85
CA PHE A 197 -18.66 2.20 0.05
C PHE A 197 -17.55 3.25 0.15
N VAL A 198 -17.04 3.68 -1.00
CA VAL A 198 -16.00 4.72 -1.09
C VAL A 198 -16.49 6.04 -0.49
N THR A 199 -17.74 6.41 -0.71
CA THR A 199 -18.33 7.63 -0.14
C THR A 199 -18.37 7.56 1.38
N ILE A 200 -18.84 6.44 1.95
CA ILE A 200 -18.88 6.23 3.41
C ILE A 200 -17.47 6.34 4.01
N LEU A 201 -16.47 5.70 3.38
CA LEU A 201 -15.08 5.72 3.86
C LEU A 201 -14.41 7.08 3.65
N SER A 202 -14.84 7.88 2.69
CA SER A 202 -14.33 9.22 2.45
C SER A 202 -14.77 10.23 3.51
N ILE A 203 -15.81 9.93 4.29
CA ILE A 203 -16.26 10.82 5.38
C ILE A 203 -15.20 10.92 6.48
N PRO A 204 -14.76 9.82 7.17
CA PRO A 204 -13.70 9.90 8.17
C PRO A 204 -12.38 10.39 7.58
N GLN A 205 -12.08 10.04 6.32
CA GLN A 205 -10.86 10.49 5.65
C GLN A 205 -10.79 12.03 5.53
N ARG A 206 -11.89 12.72 5.23
CA ARG A 206 -11.94 14.20 5.22
C ARG A 206 -11.62 14.80 6.60
N TYR A 207 -12.05 14.17 7.69
CA TYR A 207 -11.69 14.61 9.06
C TYR A 207 -10.20 14.40 9.34
N ILE A 208 -9.65 13.26 8.93
CA ILE A 208 -8.22 12.96 9.03
C ILE A 208 -7.40 14.01 8.27
N GLN A 209 -7.81 14.36 7.06
CA GLN A 209 -7.13 15.38 6.26
C GLN A 209 -7.16 16.76 6.93
N ARG A 210 -8.32 17.21 7.40
CA ARG A 210 -8.45 18.48 8.12
C ARG A 210 -7.63 18.51 9.41
N TRP A 211 -7.50 17.37 10.08
CA TRP A 211 -6.65 17.25 11.27
C TRP A 211 -5.17 17.38 10.89
N ALA A 212 -4.70 16.70 9.85
CA ALA A 212 -3.32 16.77 9.40
C ALA A 212 -2.93 18.18 8.92
N ASP A 213 -3.82 18.88 8.19
CA ASP A 213 -3.60 20.23 7.67
C ASP A 213 -3.31 21.26 8.78
N ARG A 214 -3.71 21.00 10.03
CA ARG A 214 -3.41 21.89 11.18
C ARG A 214 -1.93 21.88 11.57
N PHE A 215 -1.16 20.87 11.15
CA PHE A 215 0.24 20.70 11.49
C PHE A 215 1.20 21.03 10.34
N VAL A 216 0.68 21.39 9.19
CA VAL A 216 1.45 21.71 7.96
C VAL A 216 1.60 23.23 7.76
N LYS A 217 1.04 24.05 8.67
CA LYS A 217 1.14 25.50 8.64
C LYS A 217 2.37 25.99 9.36
#